data_84648ba39b2a3daccdebe34f6beca214
#
_entry.id   84648ba39b2a3daccdebe34f6beca214
#
_cell.length_a   1.000
_cell.length_b   1.000
_cell.length_c   1.000
_cell.angle_alpha   90.00
_cell.angle_beta   90.00
_cell.angle_gamma   90.00
#
_symmetry.space_group_name_H-M   'P 1'
#
loop_
_entity.id
_entity.type
_entity.pdbx_description
1 polymer ?
#
loop_
_entity_poly.entity_id
_entity_poly.type
_entity_poly.pdbx_seq_one_letter_code
_entity_poly.pdbx_strand_id
1 'polypeptide(L)'
;MKQASSTKKFTIKRKSPDVIVNVDDDKDDDIIVNNNKGFGEYYALLIGVSNYGDGAITDLGGLPTKDAKDLGEVLINKYSFKRKNVVILNNSPTENDIIKEFSKLKKKVTNKDNVLVFYAGHGIYDEVSQVGHWLPSDADMEYELNLISNSQVVDFLKSIRSKHTLLISDACFSGGIFKTRSLNKSPKSIQKKFELTSRKAITSGTLKTVPNKSMFLKYLLNRLENNSKKYLSARQLFNRIEEPVMNNSPNTPQYGTIHGIGDEGGDFIFIKKE
;
A
#
# COMPACT_ATOMS: atom_id res chain seq x y z
N MET A 1 -77.15 -0.18 11.32
CA MET A 1 -75.85 -0.71 11.77
C MET A 1 -74.79 0.16 11.22
N LYS A 2 -74.12 1.00 12.05
CA LYS A 2 -73.01 1.86 11.65
C LYS A 2 -71.69 1.16 12.09
N GLN A 3 -70.83 0.80 11.13
CA GLN A 3 -69.51 0.29 11.39
C GLN A 3 -68.61 1.49 11.75
N ALA A 4 -67.99 1.43 12.91
CA ALA A 4 -67.00 2.37 13.34
C ALA A 4 -65.61 1.99 12.77
N SER A 5 -65.05 2.84 11.95
CA SER A 5 -63.65 2.72 11.44
C SER A 5 -62.69 3.23 12.53
N SER A 6 -61.86 2.33 13.05
CA SER A 6 -60.81 2.68 14.00
C SER A 6 -59.49 2.96 13.25
N THR A 7 -59.12 4.23 13.15
CA THR A 7 -57.86 4.66 12.58
C THR A 7 -56.79 4.63 13.68
N LYS A 8 -55.86 3.66 13.61
CA LYS A 8 -54.65 3.63 14.46
C LYS A 8 -53.62 4.66 13.91
N LYS A 9 -53.38 5.74 14.64
CA LYS A 9 -52.28 6.68 14.39
C LYS A 9 -50.97 6.05 14.89
N PHE A 10 -50.07 5.73 13.94
CA PHE A 10 -48.71 5.40 14.27
C PHE A 10 -47.86 6.68 14.37
N THR A 11 -47.37 7.00 15.55
CA THR A 11 -46.41 8.08 15.76
C THR A 11 -44.99 7.51 15.58
N ILE A 12 -44.36 7.81 14.44
CA ILE A 12 -42.95 7.50 14.24
C ILE A 12 -42.13 8.57 15.00
N LYS A 13 -41.58 8.21 16.15
CA LYS A 13 -40.55 9.02 16.80
C LYS A 13 -39.29 8.95 15.93
N ARG A 14 -38.95 10.03 15.23
CA ARG A 14 -37.63 10.20 14.64
C ARG A 14 -36.61 10.24 15.78
N LYS A 15 -35.70 9.24 15.80
CA LYS A 15 -34.45 9.35 16.58
C LYS A 15 -33.69 10.59 16.08
N SER A 16 -33.18 11.37 17.00
CA SER A 16 -32.25 12.46 16.73
C SER A 16 -31.10 11.97 15.84
N PRO A 17 -30.54 12.81 14.96
CA PRO A 17 -29.39 12.44 14.17
C PRO A 17 -28.29 11.93 15.10
N ASP A 18 -27.79 10.74 14.78
CA ASP A 18 -26.66 10.16 15.48
C ASP A 18 -25.53 11.20 15.45
N VAL A 19 -25.09 11.61 16.63
CA VAL A 19 -23.91 12.41 16.82
C VAL A 19 -22.78 11.57 16.22
N ILE A 20 -22.22 12.00 15.10
CA ILE A 20 -20.97 11.47 14.58
C ILE A 20 -19.92 11.81 15.62
N VAL A 21 -19.68 10.88 16.53
CA VAL A 21 -18.52 10.94 17.41
C VAL A 21 -17.33 10.78 16.45
N ASN A 22 -16.65 11.87 16.19
CA ASN A 22 -15.30 11.82 15.63
C ASN A 22 -14.48 11.02 16.64
N VAL A 23 -14.33 9.73 16.39
CA VAL A 23 -13.38 8.91 17.12
C VAL A 23 -12.03 9.42 16.69
N ASP A 24 -11.40 10.23 17.50
CA ASP A 24 -9.98 10.56 17.39
C ASP A 24 -9.22 9.23 17.37
N ASP A 25 -8.90 8.74 16.19
CA ASP A 25 -8.03 7.56 15.98
C ASP A 25 -6.62 7.80 16.57
N ASP A 26 -6.37 8.99 17.11
CA ASP A 26 -5.08 9.42 17.62
C ASP A 26 -4.81 9.08 19.10
N LYS A 27 -5.79 8.56 19.85
CA LYS A 27 -5.64 8.33 21.31
C LYS A 27 -5.15 6.95 21.73
N ASP A 28 -4.93 6.00 20.78
CA ASP A 28 -4.68 4.59 21.14
C ASP A 28 -3.18 4.20 21.23
N ASP A 29 -2.22 5.11 21.24
CA ASP A 29 -0.87 4.78 20.78
C ASP A 29 0.25 4.71 21.83
N ASP A 30 -0.03 4.85 23.14
CA ASP A 30 1.00 4.74 24.19
C ASP A 30 1.04 3.36 24.87
N ILE A 31 0.73 2.29 24.13
CA ILE A 31 0.89 0.94 24.69
C ILE A 31 2.34 0.52 24.58
N ILE A 32 2.97 0.38 25.73
CA ILE A 32 4.30 -0.21 25.95
C ILE A 32 4.36 -1.53 25.21
N VAL A 33 5.02 -1.53 24.06
CA VAL A 33 5.44 -2.77 23.41
C VAL A 33 6.51 -3.36 24.30
N ASN A 34 6.22 -4.48 24.96
CA ASN A 34 7.19 -5.19 25.78
C ASN A 34 8.46 -5.40 24.96
N ASN A 35 9.54 -4.75 25.33
CA ASN A 35 10.82 -4.68 24.61
C ASN A 35 11.53 -6.04 24.40
N ASN A 36 10.95 -7.15 24.84
CA ASN A 36 11.56 -8.49 24.80
C ASN A 36 11.25 -9.33 23.56
N LYS A 37 10.36 -8.87 22.65
CA LYS A 37 10.18 -9.50 21.33
C LYS A 37 10.73 -8.55 20.27
N GLY A 38 11.91 -8.85 19.74
CA GLY A 38 12.52 -8.07 18.65
C GLY A 38 11.54 -7.94 17.46
N PHE A 39 11.45 -6.74 16.90
CA PHE A 39 10.58 -6.43 15.76
C PHE A 39 11.07 -7.04 14.43
N GLY A 40 12.12 -7.88 14.44
CA GLY A 40 12.75 -8.39 13.24
C GLY A 40 13.49 -7.30 12.45
N GLU A 41 14.05 -7.68 11.32
CA GLU A 41 14.69 -6.76 10.38
C GLU A 41 13.65 -6.17 9.43
N TYR A 42 13.95 -4.94 8.96
CA TYR A 42 13.15 -4.26 7.95
C TYR A 42 13.88 -4.27 6.62
N TYR A 43 13.21 -4.76 5.58
CA TYR A 43 13.69 -4.81 4.20
C TYR A 43 12.81 -3.95 3.31
N ALA A 44 13.39 -3.29 2.33
CA ALA A 44 12.63 -2.58 1.30
C ALA A 44 13.19 -2.89 -0.10
N LEU A 45 12.27 -3.12 -1.03
CA LEU A 45 12.52 -3.13 -2.47
C LEU A 45 11.75 -1.97 -3.09
N LEU A 46 12.45 -0.95 -3.56
CA LEU A 46 11.87 0.28 -4.09
C LEU A 46 12.18 0.36 -5.57
N ILE A 47 11.12 0.33 -6.40
CA ILE A 47 11.22 0.23 -7.86
C ILE A 47 10.67 1.51 -8.47
N GLY A 48 11.49 2.25 -9.20
CA GLY A 48 11.09 3.44 -9.94
C GLY A 48 11.44 3.32 -11.41
N VAL A 49 10.44 3.15 -12.28
CA VAL A 49 10.61 3.03 -13.73
C VAL A 49 10.23 4.34 -14.37
N SER A 50 11.20 5.05 -14.93
CA SER A 50 11.00 6.38 -15.55
C SER A 50 11.16 6.40 -17.05
N ASN A 51 12.00 5.52 -17.59
CA ASN A 51 12.30 5.46 -19.03
C ASN A 51 11.98 4.06 -19.55
N TYR A 52 11.53 4.00 -20.78
CA TYR A 52 11.06 2.78 -21.45
C TYR A 52 11.74 2.60 -22.79
N GLY A 53 12.09 1.36 -23.13
CA GLY A 53 12.72 1.02 -24.41
C GLY A 53 11.75 1.03 -25.59
N ASP A 54 10.47 0.79 -25.33
CA ASP A 54 9.41 0.83 -26.33
C ASP A 54 8.93 2.27 -26.54
N GLY A 55 9.03 2.77 -27.80
CA GLY A 55 8.59 4.12 -28.16
C GLY A 55 7.08 4.36 -28.05
N ALA A 56 6.26 3.31 -27.89
CA ALA A 56 4.84 3.42 -27.60
C ALA A 56 4.55 3.80 -26.13
N ILE A 57 5.54 3.64 -25.24
CA ILE A 57 5.42 3.97 -23.82
C ILE A 57 6.08 5.31 -23.57
N THR A 58 5.31 6.30 -23.11
CA THR A 58 5.84 7.64 -22.82
C THR A 58 6.74 7.63 -21.58
N ASP A 59 7.93 8.21 -21.66
CA ASP A 59 8.81 8.41 -20.50
C ASP A 59 8.20 9.32 -19.43
N LEU A 60 8.50 9.03 -18.16
CA LEU A 60 7.95 9.75 -17.00
C LEU A 60 8.91 10.80 -16.40
N GLY A 61 9.89 11.27 -17.20
CA GLY A 61 10.74 12.40 -16.86
C GLY A 61 11.57 12.25 -15.57
N GLY A 62 11.88 11.02 -15.17
CA GLY A 62 12.70 10.74 -14.00
C GLY A 62 11.96 10.79 -12.65
N LEU A 63 10.66 11.09 -12.63
CA LEU A 63 9.89 11.23 -11.39
C LEU A 63 9.79 9.92 -10.59
N PRO A 64 9.37 8.77 -11.17
CA PRO A 64 9.32 7.51 -10.43
C PRO A 64 10.67 7.10 -9.83
N THR A 65 11.75 7.34 -10.57
CA THR A 65 13.12 7.11 -10.11
C THR A 65 13.47 7.97 -8.89
N LYS A 66 13.11 9.26 -8.93
CA LYS A 66 13.29 10.18 -7.82
C LYS A 66 12.44 9.76 -6.63
N ASP A 67 11.21 9.39 -6.84
CA ASP A 67 10.24 8.99 -5.84
C ASP A 67 10.71 7.75 -5.05
N ALA A 68 11.25 6.75 -5.74
CA ALA A 68 11.86 5.57 -5.11
C ALA A 68 13.07 5.95 -4.24
N LYS A 69 13.91 6.89 -4.69
CA LYS A 69 15.06 7.39 -3.92
C LYS A 69 14.63 8.15 -2.67
N ASP A 70 13.70 9.10 -2.82
CA ASP A 70 13.20 9.92 -1.72
C ASP A 70 12.56 9.03 -0.62
N LEU A 71 11.75 8.06 -1.03
CA LEU A 71 11.18 7.09 -0.08
C LEU A 71 12.26 6.29 0.62
N GLY A 72 13.27 5.82 -0.11
CA GLY A 72 14.40 5.09 0.45
C GLY A 72 15.15 5.90 1.52
N GLU A 73 15.43 7.16 1.24
CA GLU A 73 16.10 8.05 2.20
C GLU A 73 15.25 8.32 3.46
N VAL A 74 13.93 8.52 3.30
CA VAL A 74 13.03 8.68 4.45
C VAL A 74 13.02 7.41 5.31
N LEU A 75 12.89 6.24 4.69
CA LEU A 75 12.87 4.95 5.42
C LEU A 75 14.19 4.70 6.15
N ILE A 76 15.34 4.99 5.51
CA ILE A 76 16.66 4.79 6.10
C ILE A 76 16.93 5.80 7.22
N ASN A 77 16.59 7.06 7.03
CA ASN A 77 16.96 8.11 7.97
C ASN A 77 16.00 8.24 9.15
N LYS A 78 14.70 7.98 8.95
CA LYS A 78 13.66 8.20 9.96
C LYS A 78 13.14 6.91 10.61
N TYR A 79 13.28 5.76 9.95
CA TYR A 79 12.67 4.51 10.39
C TYR A 79 13.68 3.36 10.52
N SER A 80 13.26 2.23 11.09
CA SER A 80 14.13 1.08 11.41
C SER A 80 14.65 0.29 10.20
N PHE A 81 14.70 0.92 9.02
CA PHE A 81 15.31 0.32 7.83
C PHE A 81 16.82 0.57 7.82
N LYS A 82 17.62 -0.52 7.83
CA LYS A 82 19.07 -0.43 7.67
C LYS A 82 19.39 -0.26 6.19
N ARG A 83 20.34 0.64 5.84
CA ARG A 83 20.72 0.90 4.44
C ARG A 83 21.05 -0.39 3.65
N LYS A 84 21.73 -1.35 4.26
CA LYS A 84 22.06 -2.65 3.64
C LYS A 84 20.85 -3.54 3.31
N ASN A 85 19.68 -3.21 3.84
CA ASN A 85 18.43 -3.93 3.65
C ASN A 85 17.45 -3.18 2.72
N VAL A 86 17.83 -2.01 2.21
CA VAL A 86 17.04 -1.21 1.27
C VAL A 86 17.68 -1.29 -0.11
N VAL A 87 16.95 -1.84 -1.06
CA VAL A 87 17.34 -1.92 -2.46
C VAL A 87 16.49 -0.95 -3.24
N ILE A 88 17.14 -0.10 -4.04
CA ILE A 88 16.48 0.89 -4.90
C ILE A 88 16.83 0.55 -6.34
N LEU A 89 15.84 0.10 -7.11
CA LEU A 89 15.92 -0.12 -8.54
C LEU A 89 15.43 1.15 -9.24
N ASN A 90 16.34 1.95 -9.77
CA ASN A 90 16.04 3.28 -10.31
C ASN A 90 16.82 3.63 -11.58
N ASN A 91 17.51 2.66 -12.16
CA ASN A 91 18.26 2.82 -13.40
C ASN A 91 17.63 1.97 -14.49
N SER A 92 16.46 2.39 -14.96
CA SER A 92 15.66 1.68 -15.95
C SER A 92 15.58 0.17 -15.68
N PRO A 93 14.99 -0.25 -14.53
CA PRO A 93 14.96 -1.64 -14.16
C PRO A 93 14.12 -2.46 -15.14
N THR A 94 14.72 -3.55 -15.63
CA THR A 94 14.08 -4.53 -16.49
C THR A 94 13.22 -5.51 -15.68
N GLU A 95 12.34 -6.26 -16.35
CA GLU A 95 11.60 -7.37 -15.72
C GLU A 95 12.56 -8.30 -14.95
N ASN A 96 13.65 -8.69 -15.59
CA ASN A 96 14.63 -9.60 -15.03
C ASN A 96 15.32 -9.03 -13.78
N ASP A 97 15.59 -7.72 -13.73
CA ASP A 97 16.16 -7.07 -12.54
C ASP A 97 15.19 -7.11 -11.38
N ILE A 98 13.91 -6.85 -11.62
CA ILE A 98 12.86 -6.90 -10.62
C ILE A 98 12.70 -8.33 -10.07
N ILE A 99 12.61 -9.33 -10.92
CA ILE A 99 12.50 -10.75 -10.54
C ILE A 99 13.72 -11.20 -9.72
N LYS A 100 14.92 -10.78 -10.09
CA LYS A 100 16.15 -11.08 -9.33
C LYS A 100 16.09 -10.55 -7.90
N GLU A 101 15.61 -9.32 -7.71
CA GLU A 101 15.52 -8.73 -6.36
C GLU A 101 14.44 -9.41 -5.51
N PHE A 102 13.29 -9.76 -6.08
CA PHE A 102 12.31 -10.60 -5.38
C PHE A 102 12.91 -11.96 -4.95
N SER A 103 13.70 -12.58 -5.84
CA SER A 103 14.38 -13.84 -5.54
C SER A 103 15.42 -13.71 -4.42
N LYS A 104 16.12 -12.56 -4.33
CA LYS A 104 17.05 -12.27 -3.22
C LYS A 104 16.30 -12.07 -1.91
N LEU A 105 15.18 -11.31 -1.90
CA LEU A 105 14.32 -11.14 -0.73
C LEU A 105 13.80 -12.49 -0.23
N LYS A 106 13.29 -13.35 -1.12
CA LYS A 106 12.83 -14.70 -0.79
C LYS A 106 13.89 -15.53 -0.04
N LYS A 107 15.17 -15.40 -0.41
CA LYS A 107 16.27 -16.14 0.21
C LYS A 107 16.72 -15.55 1.55
N LYS A 108 16.54 -14.24 1.75
CA LYS A 108 17.12 -13.49 2.87
C LYS A 108 16.13 -13.27 4.01
N VAL A 109 14.86 -13.06 3.69
CA VAL A 109 13.82 -12.68 4.65
C VAL A 109 13.31 -13.89 5.41
N THR A 110 13.10 -13.73 6.71
CA THR A 110 12.58 -14.74 7.62
C THR A 110 11.16 -14.37 8.10
N ASN A 111 10.48 -15.32 8.74
CA ASN A 111 9.14 -15.12 9.31
C ASN A 111 9.08 -14.18 10.53
N LYS A 112 10.18 -13.55 10.90
CA LYS A 112 10.25 -12.49 11.92
C LYS A 112 10.38 -11.11 11.33
N ASP A 113 10.69 -11.00 10.02
CA ASP A 113 11.08 -9.79 9.35
C ASP A 113 9.90 -9.07 8.67
N ASN A 114 10.14 -7.82 8.32
CA ASN A 114 9.17 -6.92 7.71
C ASN A 114 9.65 -6.54 6.31
N VAL A 115 8.77 -6.59 5.32
CA VAL A 115 9.10 -6.27 3.92
C VAL A 115 8.18 -5.18 3.39
N LEU A 116 8.77 -4.12 2.88
CA LEU A 116 8.07 -3.10 2.10
C LEU A 116 8.50 -3.24 0.63
N VAL A 117 7.53 -3.34 -0.26
CA VAL A 117 7.74 -3.25 -1.71
C VAL A 117 7.06 -1.98 -2.20
N PHE A 118 7.79 -1.16 -2.94
CA PHE A 118 7.27 0.03 -3.59
C PHE A 118 7.48 -0.07 -5.09
N TYR A 119 6.46 0.33 -5.83
CA TYR A 119 6.54 0.45 -7.28
C TYR A 119 5.96 1.81 -7.72
N ALA A 120 6.71 2.54 -8.52
CA ALA A 120 6.26 3.71 -9.24
C ALA A 120 6.67 3.60 -10.72
N GLY A 121 5.73 3.83 -11.62
CA GLY A 121 5.93 3.69 -13.06
C GLY A 121 4.60 3.49 -13.77
N HIS A 122 4.66 3.23 -15.08
CA HIS A 122 3.46 2.86 -15.81
C HIS A 122 2.92 1.50 -15.37
N GLY A 123 1.60 1.40 -15.47
CA GLY A 123 0.88 0.14 -15.38
C GLY A 123 -0.26 0.16 -16.37
N ILE A 124 -0.62 -0.98 -16.88
CA ILE A 124 -1.77 -1.18 -17.76
C ILE A 124 -2.77 -2.14 -17.13
N TYR A 125 -3.99 -2.03 -17.55
CA TYR A 125 -5.05 -2.96 -17.20
C TYR A 125 -5.67 -3.52 -18.47
N ASP A 126 -5.60 -4.81 -18.59
CA ASP A 126 -6.31 -5.52 -19.65
C ASP A 126 -7.77 -5.77 -19.20
N GLU A 127 -8.70 -5.10 -19.85
CA GLU A 127 -10.14 -5.21 -19.51
C GLU A 127 -10.72 -6.58 -19.88
N VAL A 128 -10.13 -7.29 -20.82
CA VAL A 128 -10.60 -8.61 -21.28
C VAL A 128 -10.21 -9.67 -20.25
N SER A 129 -8.94 -9.75 -19.91
CA SER A 129 -8.44 -10.69 -18.89
C SER A 129 -8.68 -10.20 -17.46
N GLN A 130 -9.03 -8.92 -17.27
CA GLN A 130 -9.15 -8.25 -15.97
C GLN A 130 -7.86 -8.31 -15.14
N VAL A 131 -6.72 -8.24 -15.80
CA VAL A 131 -5.40 -8.29 -15.17
C VAL A 131 -4.67 -6.97 -15.32
N GLY A 132 -4.14 -6.45 -14.24
CA GLY A 132 -3.21 -5.32 -14.25
C GLY A 132 -1.77 -5.78 -14.37
N HIS A 133 -0.92 -4.97 -15.00
CA HIS A 133 0.50 -5.24 -15.18
C HIS A 133 1.35 -4.03 -14.82
N TRP A 134 2.48 -4.24 -14.18
CA TRP A 134 3.57 -3.27 -14.11
C TRP A 134 4.34 -3.30 -15.42
N LEU A 135 4.80 -2.14 -15.87
CA LEU A 135 5.64 -2.01 -17.04
C LEU A 135 7.10 -1.75 -16.61
N PRO A 136 7.97 -2.76 -16.64
CA PRO A 136 9.41 -2.57 -16.53
C PRO A 136 9.96 -1.75 -17.72
N SER A 137 11.23 -1.35 -17.65
CA SER A 137 11.85 -0.51 -18.68
C SER A 137 11.98 -1.19 -20.03
N ASP A 138 11.98 -2.51 -20.06
CA ASP A 138 12.03 -3.37 -21.24
C ASP A 138 10.66 -3.94 -21.65
N ALA A 139 9.58 -3.37 -21.11
CA ALA A 139 8.21 -3.73 -21.54
C ALA A 139 8.03 -3.47 -23.04
N ASP A 140 7.39 -4.42 -23.72
CA ASP A 140 7.08 -4.37 -25.14
C ASP A 140 5.55 -4.45 -25.31
N MET A 141 4.97 -3.39 -25.85
CA MET A 141 3.50 -3.28 -25.99
C MET A 141 2.99 -3.92 -27.27
N GLU A 142 3.85 -4.15 -28.26
CA GLU A 142 3.44 -4.80 -29.51
C GLU A 142 3.19 -6.30 -29.31
N TYR A 143 4.07 -6.96 -28.53
CA TYR A 143 4.00 -8.40 -28.28
C TYR A 143 3.61 -8.74 -26.83
N GLU A 144 3.31 -7.74 -26.00
CA GLU A 144 2.98 -7.90 -24.57
C GLU A 144 4.04 -8.68 -23.77
N LEU A 145 5.33 -8.42 -24.08
CA LEU A 145 6.45 -9.08 -23.44
C LEU A 145 6.99 -8.25 -22.26
N ASN A 146 7.66 -8.92 -21.34
CA ASN A 146 8.31 -8.31 -20.16
C ASN A 146 7.35 -7.50 -19.29
N LEU A 147 6.08 -7.91 -19.24
CA LEU A 147 5.05 -7.33 -18.38
C LEU A 147 4.94 -8.14 -17.08
N ILE A 148 4.95 -7.48 -15.93
CA ILE A 148 4.77 -8.17 -14.64
C ILE A 148 3.31 -8.06 -14.22
N SER A 149 2.57 -9.16 -14.29
CA SER A 149 1.16 -9.18 -13.90
C SER A 149 0.98 -9.03 -12.38
N ASN A 150 -0.18 -8.50 -11.97
CA ASN A 150 -0.56 -8.45 -10.56
C ASN A 150 -0.52 -9.83 -9.89
N SER A 151 -0.85 -10.90 -10.62
CA SER A 151 -0.78 -12.26 -10.12
C SER A 151 0.67 -12.68 -9.83
N GLN A 152 1.60 -12.35 -10.73
CA GLN A 152 3.04 -12.59 -10.49
C GLN A 152 3.54 -11.80 -9.27
N VAL A 153 3.14 -10.52 -9.12
CA VAL A 153 3.48 -9.72 -7.93
C VAL A 153 2.98 -10.40 -6.66
N VAL A 154 1.73 -10.86 -6.65
CA VAL A 154 1.15 -11.59 -5.52
C VAL A 154 1.93 -12.88 -5.22
N ASP A 155 2.33 -13.63 -6.25
CA ASP A 155 3.12 -14.86 -6.09
C ASP A 155 4.53 -14.57 -5.57
N PHE A 156 5.18 -13.49 -6.01
CA PHE A 156 6.46 -13.05 -5.44
C PHE A 156 6.30 -12.73 -3.94
N LEU A 157 5.30 -11.92 -3.57
CA LEU A 157 5.03 -11.57 -2.18
C LEU A 157 4.70 -12.79 -1.32
N LYS A 158 3.92 -13.74 -1.85
CA LYS A 158 3.60 -15.01 -1.20
C LYS A 158 4.84 -15.86 -0.93
N SER A 159 5.81 -15.82 -1.85
CA SER A 159 7.04 -16.59 -1.73
C SER A 159 8.00 -16.08 -0.65
N ILE A 160 7.84 -14.82 -0.21
CA ILE A 160 8.65 -14.19 0.82
C ILE A 160 8.04 -14.48 2.19
N ARG A 161 8.76 -15.21 3.04
CA ARG A 161 8.28 -15.61 4.36
C ARG A 161 8.46 -14.49 5.39
N SER A 162 7.88 -13.32 5.16
CA SER A 162 7.91 -12.21 6.11
C SER A 162 6.84 -12.34 7.20
N LYS A 163 7.03 -11.66 8.33
CA LYS A 163 5.98 -11.44 9.33
C LYS A 163 4.96 -10.44 8.79
N HIS A 164 5.45 -9.31 8.26
CA HIS A 164 4.62 -8.27 7.69
C HIS A 164 5.09 -7.92 6.28
N THR A 165 4.14 -7.82 5.37
CA THR A 165 4.37 -7.32 4.00
C THR A 165 3.48 -6.11 3.76
N LEU A 166 4.08 -5.03 3.26
CA LEU A 166 3.37 -3.87 2.74
C LEU A 166 3.79 -3.63 1.29
N LEU A 167 2.83 -3.68 0.38
CA LEU A 167 2.99 -3.21 -0.98
C LEU A 167 2.47 -1.78 -1.07
N ILE A 168 3.26 -0.87 -1.62
CA ILE A 168 2.84 0.48 -1.99
C ILE A 168 3.00 0.60 -3.50
N SER A 169 1.91 0.89 -4.22
CA SER A 169 1.95 1.00 -5.67
C SER A 169 1.39 2.35 -6.13
N ASP A 170 2.25 3.13 -6.76
CA ASP A 170 1.90 4.37 -7.44
C ASP A 170 1.90 4.16 -8.96
N ALA A 171 0.94 3.37 -9.39
CA ALA A 171 0.70 3.05 -10.79
C ALA A 171 -0.79 2.85 -11.02
N CYS A 172 -1.22 2.97 -12.28
CA CYS A 172 -2.60 2.76 -12.69
C CYS A 172 -2.97 1.28 -12.58
N PHE A 173 -3.54 0.88 -11.44
CA PHE A 173 -4.09 -0.47 -11.26
C PHE A 173 -5.56 -0.39 -10.92
N SER A 174 -6.40 -0.95 -11.74
CA SER A 174 -7.76 -1.22 -11.36
C SER A 174 -7.82 -2.55 -10.60
N GLY A 175 -8.03 -2.48 -9.29
CA GLY A 175 -8.67 -3.52 -8.48
C GLY A 175 -8.07 -4.93 -8.37
N GLY A 176 -7.13 -5.33 -9.23
CA GLY A 176 -6.69 -6.73 -9.31
C GLY A 176 -5.90 -7.25 -8.11
N ILE A 177 -5.28 -6.38 -7.31
CA ILE A 177 -4.57 -6.76 -6.08
C ILE A 177 -5.54 -6.95 -4.92
N PHE A 178 -6.65 -6.22 -4.91
CA PHE A 178 -7.70 -6.31 -3.92
C PHE A 178 -8.89 -7.12 -4.46
N LYS A 179 -8.86 -8.43 -4.38
CA LYS A 179 -10.07 -9.24 -4.61
C LYS A 179 -11.01 -9.09 -3.41
N THR A 180 -11.97 -8.16 -3.50
CA THR A 180 -13.02 -7.85 -2.52
C THR A 180 -12.55 -7.10 -1.26
N ARG A 181 -13.30 -6.05 -0.91
CA ARG A 181 -13.17 -5.32 0.36
C ARG A 181 -13.41 -6.27 1.53
N SER A 182 -12.36 -6.69 2.19
CA SER A 182 -12.51 -7.35 3.47
C SER A 182 -12.79 -6.30 4.55
N LEU A 183 -13.99 -6.35 5.12
CA LEU A 183 -14.38 -5.57 6.30
C LEU A 183 -13.79 -6.16 7.59
N ASN A 184 -12.66 -6.83 7.53
CA ASN A 184 -12.01 -7.35 8.72
C ASN A 184 -11.60 -6.18 9.61
N LYS A 185 -12.21 -6.11 10.79
CA LYS A 185 -11.85 -5.14 11.83
C LYS A 185 -10.41 -5.43 12.26
N SER A 186 -9.47 -4.59 11.81
CA SER A 186 -8.10 -4.66 12.32
C SER A 186 -8.09 -4.40 13.83
N PRO A 187 -7.24 -5.10 14.60
CA PRO A 187 -7.06 -4.82 16.03
C PRO A 187 -6.69 -3.35 16.22
N LYS A 188 -7.24 -2.71 17.25
CA LYS A 188 -6.94 -1.30 17.57
C LYS A 188 -5.52 -1.12 18.10
N SER A 189 -5.04 -2.05 18.91
CA SER A 189 -3.74 -1.97 19.58
C SER A 189 -2.58 -2.24 18.60
N ILE A 190 -1.55 -1.40 18.62
CA ILE A 190 -0.30 -1.57 17.84
C ILE A 190 0.35 -2.93 18.13
N GLN A 191 0.39 -3.36 19.38
CA GLN A 191 0.94 -4.66 19.76
C GLN A 191 0.22 -5.81 19.06
N LYS A 192 -1.12 -5.85 19.09
CA LYS A 192 -1.91 -6.88 18.39
C LYS A 192 -1.75 -6.83 16.88
N LYS A 193 -1.68 -5.63 16.30
CA LYS A 193 -1.40 -5.45 14.88
C LYS A 193 -0.06 -6.05 14.48
N PHE A 194 0.96 -5.93 15.35
CA PHE A 194 2.29 -6.47 15.12
C PHE A 194 2.38 -7.98 15.39
N GLU A 195 1.63 -8.51 16.35
CA GLU A 195 1.64 -9.95 16.67
C GLU A 195 1.07 -10.83 15.55
N LEU A 196 0.09 -10.32 14.81
CA LEU A 196 -0.56 -11.03 13.71
C LEU A 196 0.18 -10.79 12.39
N THR A 197 0.28 -11.83 11.57
CA THR A 197 0.84 -11.71 10.21
C THR A 197 0.02 -10.72 9.39
N SER A 198 0.69 -9.85 8.62
CA SER A 198 -0.01 -8.92 7.73
C SER A 198 0.46 -9.00 6.28
N ARG A 199 -0.49 -8.81 5.37
CA ARG A 199 -0.32 -8.75 3.92
C ARG A 199 -1.16 -7.60 3.39
N LYS A 200 -0.60 -6.40 3.43
CA LYS A 200 -1.34 -5.17 3.12
C LYS A 200 -0.81 -4.50 1.86
N ALA A 201 -1.70 -3.77 1.21
CA ALA A 201 -1.31 -2.90 0.12
C ALA A 201 -1.95 -1.52 0.26
N ILE A 202 -1.22 -0.50 -0.22
CA ILE A 202 -1.68 0.86 -0.46
C ILE A 202 -1.46 1.14 -1.94
N THR A 203 -2.48 1.63 -2.64
CA THR A 203 -2.36 2.02 -4.05
C THR A 203 -2.82 3.46 -4.23
N SER A 204 -2.26 4.15 -5.22
CA SER A 204 -2.64 5.54 -5.54
C SER A 204 -4.05 5.68 -6.12
N GLY A 205 -4.65 4.57 -6.55
CA GLY A 205 -6.03 4.54 -7.06
C GLY A 205 -6.16 4.00 -8.47
N THR A 206 -7.38 4.08 -9.00
CA THR A 206 -7.76 3.50 -10.28
C THR A 206 -7.64 4.48 -11.44
N LEU A 207 -7.12 3.96 -12.55
CA LEU A 207 -7.50 4.30 -13.92
C LEU A 207 -7.62 5.80 -14.27
N LYS A 208 -6.52 6.43 -14.52
CA LYS A 208 -6.33 7.40 -15.63
C LYS A 208 -4.90 7.92 -15.55
N THR A 209 -4.30 8.24 -16.69
CA THR A 209 -2.97 8.84 -16.90
C THR A 209 -2.21 9.26 -15.64
N VAL A 210 -1.01 8.73 -15.46
CA VAL A 210 -0.09 9.18 -14.41
C VAL A 210 0.13 10.69 -14.56
N PRO A 211 -0.31 11.52 -13.61
CA PRO A 211 -0.04 12.95 -13.68
C PRO A 211 1.46 13.21 -13.57
N ASN A 212 1.96 14.28 -14.17
CA ASN A 212 3.38 14.69 -14.12
C ASN A 212 3.96 14.86 -12.71
N LYS A 213 3.15 14.74 -11.67
CA LYS A 213 3.54 14.78 -10.26
C LYS A 213 2.55 13.96 -9.42
N SER A 214 3.03 12.92 -8.77
CA SER A 214 2.19 12.12 -7.90
C SER A 214 1.83 12.87 -6.61
N MET A 215 0.55 13.21 -6.47
CA MET A 215 0.01 13.75 -5.22
C MET A 215 -0.03 12.67 -4.13
N PHE A 216 -0.26 11.42 -4.52
CA PHE A 216 -0.22 10.29 -3.60
C PHE A 216 1.15 10.19 -2.92
N LEU A 217 2.22 10.12 -3.70
CA LEU A 217 3.55 10.03 -3.11
C LEU A 217 3.97 11.29 -2.36
N LYS A 218 3.61 12.48 -2.87
CA LYS A 218 3.87 13.73 -2.15
C LYS A 218 3.30 13.70 -0.73
N TYR A 219 2.06 13.28 -0.56
CA TYR A 219 1.44 13.20 0.77
C TYR A 219 2.00 12.03 1.59
N LEU A 220 2.27 10.87 0.96
CA LEU A 220 2.91 9.73 1.63
C LEU A 220 4.25 10.14 2.27
N LEU A 221 5.15 10.72 1.48
CA LEU A 221 6.45 11.18 1.96
C LEU A 221 6.31 12.24 3.05
N ASN A 222 5.46 13.26 2.83
CA ASN A 222 5.23 14.29 3.83
C ASN A 222 4.76 13.72 5.18
N ARG A 223 3.85 12.72 5.17
CA ARG A 223 3.36 12.10 6.41
C ARG A 223 4.40 11.22 7.08
N LEU A 224 5.25 10.54 6.32
CA LEU A 224 6.36 9.77 6.86
C LEU A 224 7.45 10.70 7.45
N GLU A 225 7.84 11.76 6.74
CA GLU A 225 8.87 12.71 7.19
C GLU A 225 8.48 13.44 8.48
N ASN A 226 7.22 13.90 8.57
CA ASN A 226 6.72 14.70 9.66
C ASN A 226 5.98 13.88 10.74
N ASN A 227 6.13 12.55 10.73
CA ASN A 227 5.54 11.72 11.76
C ASN A 227 6.23 11.94 13.12
N SER A 228 5.44 12.27 14.14
CA SER A 228 5.92 12.44 15.53
C SER A 228 5.84 11.15 16.34
N LYS A 229 5.01 10.16 15.93
CA LYS A 229 4.77 8.94 16.68
C LYS A 229 5.90 7.94 16.54
N LYS A 230 6.25 7.23 17.62
CA LYS A 230 7.23 6.13 17.62
C LYS A 230 6.78 4.98 16.71
N TYR A 231 5.50 4.64 16.76
CA TYR A 231 4.89 3.57 15.97
C TYR A 231 3.79 4.14 15.08
N LEU A 232 3.88 3.90 13.78
CA LEU A 232 2.90 4.32 12.79
C LEU A 232 2.45 3.10 11.98
N SER A 233 1.18 2.71 12.07
CA SER A 233 0.69 1.60 11.26
C SER A 233 0.38 2.05 9.82
N ALA A 234 0.46 1.12 8.87
CA ALA A 234 0.14 1.41 7.47
C ALA A 234 -1.30 1.92 7.30
N ARG A 235 -2.25 1.42 8.11
CA ARG A 235 -3.62 1.94 8.16
C ARG A 235 -3.67 3.40 8.61
N GLN A 236 -2.94 3.76 9.68
CA GLN A 236 -2.90 5.15 10.16
C GLN A 236 -2.24 6.06 9.13
N LEU A 237 -1.17 5.60 8.47
CA LEU A 237 -0.55 6.34 7.37
C LEU A 237 -1.55 6.57 6.24
N PHE A 238 -2.28 5.54 5.82
CA PHE A 238 -3.30 5.63 4.79
C PHE A 238 -4.40 6.63 5.15
N ASN A 239 -4.98 6.54 6.34
CA ASN A 239 -6.04 7.44 6.81
C ASN A 239 -5.62 8.93 6.77
N ARG A 240 -4.31 9.21 6.94
CA ARG A 240 -3.77 10.57 6.90
C ARG A 240 -3.52 11.10 5.48
N ILE A 241 -3.49 10.23 4.47
CA ILE A 241 -3.22 10.62 3.08
C ILE A 241 -4.46 10.53 2.20
N GLU A 242 -5.45 9.70 2.54
CA GLU A 242 -6.61 9.40 1.71
C GLU A 242 -7.34 10.69 1.28
N GLU A 243 -7.84 11.46 2.23
CA GLU A 243 -8.58 12.69 1.95
C GLU A 243 -7.73 13.76 1.24
N PRO A 244 -6.50 14.08 1.68
CA PRO A 244 -5.63 15.01 0.95
C PRO A 244 -5.35 14.60 -0.50
N VAL A 245 -5.18 13.30 -0.78
CA VAL A 245 -4.96 12.82 -2.15
C VAL A 245 -6.23 12.98 -2.97
N MET A 246 -7.39 12.57 -2.47
CA MET A 246 -8.68 12.71 -3.17
C MET A 246 -9.02 14.17 -3.49
N ASN A 247 -8.70 15.10 -2.59
CA ASN A 247 -8.97 16.52 -2.78
C ASN A 247 -8.01 17.20 -3.78
N ASN A 248 -6.84 16.61 -4.07
CA ASN A 248 -5.80 17.21 -4.90
C ASN A 248 -5.39 16.36 -6.12
N SER A 249 -6.11 15.28 -6.39
CA SER A 249 -5.85 14.35 -7.48
C SER A 249 -7.17 13.72 -7.96
N PRO A 250 -7.30 13.36 -9.24
CA PRO A 250 -8.44 12.59 -9.73
C PRO A 250 -8.45 11.14 -9.22
N ASN A 251 -7.38 10.71 -8.55
CA ASN A 251 -7.22 9.34 -8.08
C ASN A 251 -7.85 9.15 -6.69
N THR A 252 -8.43 7.98 -6.47
CA THR A 252 -8.93 7.55 -5.16
C THR A 252 -8.00 6.48 -4.62
N PRO A 253 -7.12 6.81 -3.65
CA PRO A 253 -6.21 5.84 -3.09
C PRO A 253 -6.97 4.72 -2.36
N GLN A 254 -6.36 3.55 -2.30
CA GLN A 254 -6.96 2.39 -1.67
C GLN A 254 -5.99 1.73 -0.70
N TYR A 255 -6.53 1.20 0.40
CA TYR A 255 -5.83 0.35 1.36
C TYR A 255 -6.60 -0.94 1.55
N GLY A 256 -5.91 -2.05 1.53
CA GLY A 256 -6.57 -3.34 1.70
C GLY A 256 -5.62 -4.48 2.01
N THR A 257 -6.22 -5.66 2.14
CA THR A 257 -5.50 -6.92 2.31
C THR A 257 -5.21 -7.53 0.95
N ILE A 258 -3.98 -8.03 0.79
CA ILE A 258 -3.61 -8.86 -0.36
C ILE A 258 -4.09 -10.28 -0.07
N HIS A 259 -5.07 -10.74 -0.85
CA HIS A 259 -5.71 -12.03 -0.60
C HIS A 259 -4.86 -13.23 -1.02
N GLY A 260 -5.09 -14.37 -0.36
CA GLY A 260 -4.50 -15.66 -0.74
C GLY A 260 -3.03 -15.86 -0.33
N ILE A 261 -2.44 -14.93 0.44
CA ILE A 261 -1.04 -14.99 0.84
C ILE A 261 -0.81 -15.00 2.37
N GLY A 262 -1.84 -15.35 3.16
CA GLY A 262 -1.70 -15.60 4.59
C GLY A 262 -1.75 -14.35 5.47
N ASP A 263 -2.69 -13.43 5.20
CA ASP A 263 -3.01 -12.33 6.12
C ASP A 263 -3.82 -12.84 7.32
N GLU A 264 -3.40 -12.51 8.52
CA GLU A 264 -4.08 -12.86 9.78
C GLU A 264 -4.76 -11.64 10.44
N GLY A 265 -4.84 -10.52 9.74
CA GLY A 265 -5.46 -9.28 10.22
C GLY A 265 -4.50 -8.35 10.95
N GLY A 266 -3.19 -8.62 10.94
CA GLY A 266 -2.16 -7.70 11.40
C GLY A 266 -2.04 -6.45 10.54
N ASP A 267 -1.06 -5.61 10.88
CA ASP A 267 -0.73 -4.44 10.06
C ASP A 267 0.79 -4.25 9.99
N PHE A 268 1.26 -3.55 8.97
CA PHE A 268 2.66 -3.15 8.87
C PHE A 268 2.91 -1.94 9.76
N ILE A 269 3.92 -2.00 10.61
CA ILE A 269 4.25 -0.94 11.56
C ILE A 269 5.58 -0.29 11.20
N PHE A 270 5.56 0.98 10.89
CA PHE A 270 6.75 1.79 10.76
C PHE A 270 7.24 2.18 12.17
N ILE A 271 8.49 1.82 12.50
CA ILE A 271 9.10 2.17 13.79
C ILE A 271 10.08 3.30 13.55
N LYS A 272 9.78 4.46 14.13
CA LYS A 272 10.63 5.65 14.04
C LYS A 272 11.92 5.45 14.85
N LYS A 273 13.06 5.86 14.27
CA LYS A 273 14.32 5.95 14.99
C LYS A 273 14.25 7.04 16.07
N GLU A 274 15.05 6.87 17.07
CA GLU A 274 15.27 7.88 18.11
C GLU A 274 16.11 9.03 17.59
#